data_9d9c646960bb5f428ced2dd6fd0f00d3
#
_entry.id   9d9c646960bb5f428ced2dd6fd0f00d3
#
_cell.length_a   1.000
_cell.length_b   1.000
_cell.length_c   1.000
_cell.angle_alpha   90.00
_cell.angle_beta   90.00
_cell.angle_gamma   90.00
#
_symmetry.space_group_name_H-M   'P 1'
#
loop_
_entity.id
_entity.type
_entity.pdbx_description
1 polymer ?
#
loop_
_entity_poly.entity_id
_entity_poly.type
_entity_poly.pdbx_seq_one_letter_code
_entity_poly.pdbx_strand_id
1 'polypeptide(L)'
;MDFIVKMQQVIQEIEDHETQNIQKAAQACANSIAAGRAVLMFGAGHSALPPQEAFPRIGSVVGFVQITEPELGFNGFVTGKGGQRQMSFLEQTSGFAEVILSNYTLTPQDTLIVFSNSGINALPVEICDLARQQSLTTIGVSSTAHSLANHPKNKLGKRLMEIANIHIDTHVPEGDALVTYPEDIHTGGGSTIAGMIIMNAIVVETVRLLTEKGVPFHIYPSHNVSGNINEVLCKEETLFEAHKQLITKL
;
A
#
# COMPACT_ATOMS: atom_id res chain seq x y z
N MET A 1 28.92 3.96 -4.52
CA MET A 1 27.46 3.87 -4.83
C MET A 1 26.66 3.78 -3.52
N ASP A 2 26.66 4.86 -2.79
CA ASP A 2 26.17 4.89 -1.39
C ASP A 2 24.67 4.59 -1.28
N PHE A 3 23.86 5.03 -2.25
CA PHE A 3 22.41 4.79 -2.23
C PHE A 3 22.04 3.30 -2.23
N ILE A 4 22.69 2.51 -3.08
CA ILE A 4 22.41 1.06 -3.18
C ILE A 4 22.76 0.37 -1.84
N VAL A 5 23.91 0.70 -1.27
CA VAL A 5 24.35 0.14 0.02
C VAL A 5 23.38 0.53 1.13
N LYS A 6 22.97 1.79 1.17
CA LYS A 6 21.98 2.28 2.15
C LYS A 6 20.62 1.60 1.97
N MET A 7 20.17 1.42 0.73
CA MET A 7 18.92 0.71 0.45
C MET A 7 18.99 -0.77 0.85
N GLN A 8 20.13 -1.42 0.64
CA GLN A 8 20.36 -2.80 1.12
C GLN A 8 20.26 -2.89 2.65
N GLN A 9 20.76 -1.89 3.38
CA GLN A 9 20.62 -1.82 4.84
C GLN A 9 19.13 -1.69 5.23
N VAL A 10 18.37 -0.82 4.58
CA VAL A 10 16.91 -0.70 4.82
C VAL A 10 16.18 -2.02 4.56
N ILE A 11 16.53 -2.72 3.48
CA ILE A 11 15.94 -4.04 3.17
C ILE A 11 16.25 -5.05 4.26
N GLN A 12 17.49 -5.06 4.76
CA GLN A 12 17.89 -5.95 5.84
C GLN A 12 17.12 -5.66 7.14
N GLU A 13 16.94 -4.38 7.50
CA GLU A 13 16.13 -3.98 8.66
C GLU A 13 14.66 -4.46 8.52
N ILE A 14 14.07 -4.34 7.33
CA ILE A 14 12.72 -4.86 7.06
C ILE A 14 12.69 -6.38 7.25
N GLU A 15 13.68 -7.12 6.72
CA GLU A 15 13.76 -8.57 6.87
C GLU A 15 13.87 -8.98 8.33
N ASP A 16 14.77 -8.35 9.08
CA ASP A 16 15.08 -8.71 10.46
C ASP A 16 13.94 -8.37 11.44
N HIS A 17 13.21 -7.27 11.19
CA HIS A 17 12.27 -6.73 12.17
C HIS A 17 10.79 -6.83 11.75
N GLU A 18 10.48 -6.84 10.45
CA GLU A 18 9.09 -6.76 9.99
C GLU A 18 8.51 -8.07 9.46
N THR A 19 9.30 -9.14 9.36
CA THR A 19 8.84 -10.44 8.86
C THR A 19 7.56 -10.92 9.55
N GLN A 20 7.45 -10.79 10.86
CA GLN A 20 6.25 -11.20 11.60
C GLN A 20 5.04 -10.31 11.31
N ASN A 21 5.24 -9.00 11.16
CA ASN A 21 4.18 -8.05 10.86
C ASN A 21 3.70 -8.23 9.41
N ILE A 22 4.61 -8.50 8.47
CA ILE A 22 4.29 -8.87 7.08
C ILE A 22 3.47 -10.15 7.04
N GLN A 23 3.83 -11.18 7.82
CA GLN A 23 3.05 -12.42 7.90
C GLN A 23 1.64 -12.20 8.47
N LYS A 24 1.49 -11.37 9.52
CA LYS A 24 0.16 -11.00 10.05
C LYS A 24 -0.66 -10.24 9.01
N ALA A 25 -0.05 -9.31 8.29
CA ALA A 25 -0.69 -8.56 7.23
C ALA A 25 -1.15 -9.49 6.10
N ALA A 26 -0.29 -10.39 5.64
CA ALA A 26 -0.63 -11.38 4.61
C ALA A 26 -1.74 -12.34 5.06
N GLN A 27 -1.78 -12.71 6.35
CA GLN A 27 -2.86 -13.53 6.90
C GLN A 27 -4.21 -12.80 6.84
N ALA A 28 -4.25 -11.50 7.15
CA ALA A 28 -5.46 -10.68 7.01
C ALA A 28 -5.89 -10.60 5.54
N CYS A 29 -4.95 -10.33 4.63
CA CYS A 29 -5.21 -10.30 3.19
C CYS A 29 -5.75 -11.65 2.67
N ALA A 30 -5.13 -12.76 3.04
CA ALA A 30 -5.58 -14.10 2.65
C ALA A 30 -6.98 -14.41 3.19
N ASN A 31 -7.33 -13.97 4.39
CA ASN A 31 -8.66 -14.15 4.96
C ASN A 31 -9.72 -13.36 4.17
N SER A 32 -9.45 -12.10 3.80
CA SER A 32 -10.36 -11.30 2.96
C SER A 32 -10.58 -11.95 1.60
N ILE A 33 -9.51 -12.36 0.92
CA ILE A 33 -9.60 -13.01 -0.41
C ILE A 33 -10.36 -14.34 -0.30
N ALA A 34 -10.08 -15.16 0.71
CA ALA A 34 -10.79 -16.41 0.95
C ALA A 34 -12.30 -16.22 1.21
N ALA A 35 -12.68 -15.10 1.81
CA ALA A 35 -14.07 -14.70 2.01
C ALA A 35 -14.72 -14.07 0.75
N GLY A 36 -14.00 -13.99 -0.37
CA GLY A 36 -14.45 -13.33 -1.60
C GLY A 36 -14.63 -11.83 -1.44
N ARG A 37 -13.83 -11.21 -0.56
CA ARG A 37 -13.80 -9.78 -0.26
C ARG A 37 -12.46 -9.17 -0.67
N ALA A 38 -12.35 -7.85 -0.57
CA ALA A 38 -11.21 -7.11 -1.06
C ALA A 38 -10.15 -6.82 0.00
N VAL A 39 -8.91 -6.71 -0.46
CA VAL A 39 -7.83 -6.00 0.21
C VAL A 39 -7.72 -4.63 -0.45
N LEU A 40 -8.29 -3.62 0.18
CA LEU A 40 -8.19 -2.25 -0.31
C LEU A 40 -6.82 -1.68 0.02
N MET A 41 -6.30 -0.82 -0.85
CA MET A 41 -4.99 -0.22 -0.67
C MET A 41 -5.08 1.27 -0.95
N PHE A 42 -4.50 2.08 -0.10
CA PHE A 42 -4.48 3.54 -0.23
C PHE A 42 -3.08 4.10 -0.04
N GLY A 43 -2.79 5.16 -0.78
CA GLY A 43 -1.62 6.02 -0.61
C GLY A 43 -1.78 7.30 -1.41
N ALA A 44 -1.16 8.38 -0.97
CA ALA A 44 -1.14 9.67 -1.66
C ALA A 44 0.28 9.97 -2.18
N GLY A 45 0.37 10.63 -3.34
CA GLY A 45 1.64 10.95 -3.97
C GLY A 45 2.47 9.70 -4.28
N HIS A 46 3.75 9.70 -3.92
CA HIS A 46 4.63 8.53 -4.09
C HIS A 46 4.19 7.31 -3.27
N SER A 47 3.45 7.51 -2.17
CA SER A 47 2.88 6.42 -1.39
C SER A 47 1.75 5.66 -2.12
N ALA A 48 1.27 6.16 -3.26
CA ALA A 48 0.33 5.43 -4.12
C ALA A 48 1.02 4.39 -5.03
N LEU A 49 2.34 4.44 -5.18
CA LEU A 49 3.07 3.53 -6.05
C LEU A 49 3.07 2.07 -5.56
N PRO A 50 3.31 1.77 -4.26
CA PRO A 50 3.16 0.39 -3.76
C PRO A 50 1.76 -0.21 -3.98
N PRO A 51 0.63 0.49 -3.75
CA PRO A 51 -0.69 0.06 -4.19
C PRO A 51 -0.81 -0.24 -5.68
N GLN A 52 -0.25 0.60 -6.54
CA GLN A 52 -0.26 0.38 -8.00
C GLN A 52 0.55 -0.83 -8.42
N GLU A 53 1.62 -1.13 -7.70
CA GLU A 53 2.46 -2.31 -7.94
C GLU A 53 1.73 -3.63 -7.62
N ALA A 54 0.75 -3.61 -6.71
CA ALA A 54 0.12 -4.84 -6.26
C ALA A 54 -0.80 -5.49 -7.30
N PHE A 55 -1.64 -4.70 -8.02
CA PHE A 55 -2.56 -5.23 -9.01
C PHE A 55 -3.10 -4.11 -9.94
N PRO A 56 -3.23 -4.35 -11.27
CA PRO A 56 -2.86 -5.57 -12.00
C PRO A 56 -1.36 -5.61 -12.31
N ARG A 57 -0.71 -6.69 -11.93
CA ARG A 57 0.72 -6.91 -12.15
C ARG A 57 1.00 -8.40 -12.36
N ILE A 58 1.90 -8.73 -13.27
CA ILE A 58 2.37 -10.11 -13.47
C ILE A 58 2.84 -10.71 -12.15
N GLY A 59 2.31 -11.87 -11.80
CA GLY A 59 2.59 -12.55 -10.53
C GLY A 59 1.74 -12.12 -9.35
N SER A 60 0.91 -11.08 -9.49
CA SER A 60 -0.02 -10.67 -8.44
C SER A 60 -1.34 -11.46 -8.50
N VAL A 61 -2.10 -11.41 -7.41
CA VAL A 61 -3.34 -12.15 -7.21
C VAL A 61 -4.56 -11.24 -7.21
N VAL A 62 -5.66 -11.70 -7.81
CA VAL A 62 -6.97 -11.03 -7.71
C VAL A 62 -7.37 -10.96 -6.24
N GLY A 63 -7.79 -9.79 -5.80
CA GLY A 63 -8.18 -9.52 -4.42
C GLY A 63 -7.69 -8.18 -3.92
N PHE A 64 -6.56 -7.70 -4.45
CA PHE A 64 -6.03 -6.39 -4.14
C PHE A 64 -6.68 -5.31 -5.02
N VAL A 65 -7.17 -4.24 -4.39
CA VAL A 65 -7.89 -3.14 -5.07
C VAL A 65 -7.37 -1.80 -4.57
N GLN A 66 -6.82 -1.00 -5.47
CA GLN A 66 -6.39 0.34 -5.11
C GLN A 66 -7.58 1.30 -4.99
N ILE A 67 -7.66 2.04 -3.90
CA ILE A 67 -8.47 3.26 -3.79
C ILE A 67 -7.72 4.35 -4.57
N THR A 68 -8.26 4.73 -5.72
CA THR A 68 -7.60 5.65 -6.64
C THR A 68 -8.33 6.98 -6.68
N GLU A 69 -7.65 8.02 -6.23
CA GLU A 69 -8.09 9.40 -6.36
C GLU A 69 -7.10 10.14 -7.27
N PRO A 70 -7.48 10.49 -8.50
CA PRO A 70 -6.58 11.08 -9.49
C PRO A 70 -5.84 12.33 -8.97
N GLU A 71 -6.50 13.14 -8.15
CA GLU A 71 -5.95 14.37 -7.58
C GLU A 71 -4.88 14.12 -6.53
N LEU A 72 -4.84 12.92 -5.96
CA LEU A 72 -3.82 12.49 -4.99
C LEU A 72 -2.63 11.78 -5.66
N GLY A 73 -2.73 11.51 -6.94
CA GLY A 73 -1.66 10.91 -7.75
C GLY A 73 -0.78 11.97 -8.40
N PHE A 74 0.24 11.48 -9.12
CA PHE A 74 1.08 12.32 -9.96
C PHE A 74 0.55 12.45 -11.39
N ASN A 75 -0.76 12.33 -11.57
CA ASN A 75 -1.40 12.37 -12.88
C ASN A 75 -1.21 13.76 -13.52
N GLY A 76 -0.56 13.79 -14.65
CA GLY A 76 -0.47 14.90 -15.55
C GLY A 76 0.60 15.93 -15.22
N PHE A 77 0.74 16.42 -14.01
CA PHE A 77 1.61 17.56 -13.74
C PHE A 77 2.25 17.52 -12.36
N VAL A 78 3.10 16.54 -12.10
CA VAL A 78 3.91 16.53 -10.86
C VAL A 78 4.66 17.85 -10.66
N THR A 79 5.10 18.45 -11.74
CA THR A 79 5.85 19.71 -11.76
C THR A 79 5.07 20.89 -12.36
N GLY A 80 3.86 20.63 -12.87
CA GLY A 80 3.02 21.63 -13.52
C GLY A 80 2.01 22.29 -12.58
N LYS A 81 1.03 22.96 -13.20
CA LYS A 81 -0.04 23.64 -12.48
C LYS A 81 -0.89 22.64 -11.70
N GLY A 82 -1.03 22.86 -10.40
CA GLY A 82 -1.81 22.01 -9.49
C GLY A 82 -0.98 20.91 -8.81
N GLY A 83 -0.36 20.04 -9.54
CA GLY A 83 0.58 18.98 -9.17
C GLY A 83 0.74 18.67 -7.67
N GLN A 84 1.96 18.70 -7.20
CA GLN A 84 2.29 18.37 -5.82
C GLN A 84 1.65 19.30 -4.77
N ARG A 85 1.44 20.57 -5.09
CA ARG A 85 0.81 21.52 -4.14
C ARG A 85 -0.63 21.14 -3.85
N GLN A 86 -1.38 20.76 -4.90
CA GLN A 86 -2.77 20.33 -4.75
C GLN A 86 -2.85 19.01 -3.98
N MET A 87 -2.03 18.04 -4.34
CA MET A 87 -1.93 16.76 -3.64
C MET A 87 -1.60 16.95 -2.15
N SER A 88 -0.58 17.75 -1.83
CA SER A 88 -0.20 18.06 -0.44
C SER A 88 -1.32 18.77 0.33
N PHE A 89 -2.08 19.64 -0.32
CA PHE A 89 -3.23 20.30 0.30
C PHE A 89 -4.34 19.29 0.62
N LEU A 90 -4.70 18.44 -0.35
CA LEU A 90 -5.75 17.42 -0.18
C LEU A 90 -5.36 16.38 0.87
N GLU A 91 -4.11 15.95 0.89
CA GLU A 91 -3.60 15.00 1.90
C GLU A 91 -3.70 15.53 3.32
N GLN A 92 -3.64 16.86 3.50
CA GLN A 92 -3.78 17.52 4.79
C GLN A 92 -5.21 17.96 5.12
N THR A 93 -6.17 17.73 4.20
CA THR A 93 -7.56 18.15 4.37
C THR A 93 -8.33 17.13 5.20
N SER A 94 -8.71 17.50 6.42
CA SER A 94 -9.56 16.66 7.27
C SER A 94 -10.98 16.52 6.71
N GLY A 95 -11.57 15.33 6.84
CA GLY A 95 -12.90 14.97 6.35
C GLY A 95 -12.90 14.47 4.90
N PHE A 96 -11.82 14.60 4.16
CA PHE A 96 -11.75 14.08 2.79
C PHE A 96 -11.75 12.55 2.77
N ALA A 97 -11.20 11.90 3.78
CA ALA A 97 -11.27 10.45 3.97
C ALA A 97 -12.70 9.90 3.98
N GLU A 98 -13.63 10.60 4.67
CA GLU A 98 -15.05 10.21 4.72
C GLU A 98 -15.71 10.28 3.34
N VAL A 99 -15.41 11.34 2.58
CA VAL A 99 -15.92 11.49 1.21
C VAL A 99 -15.42 10.35 0.30
N ILE A 100 -14.14 10.00 0.39
CA ILE A 100 -13.56 8.90 -0.39
C ILE A 100 -14.23 7.57 -0.01
N LEU A 101 -14.26 7.23 1.27
CA LEU A 101 -14.76 5.94 1.73
C LEU A 101 -16.27 5.78 1.54
N SER A 102 -17.04 6.87 1.46
CA SER A 102 -18.48 6.81 1.16
C SER A 102 -18.82 6.24 -0.22
N ASN A 103 -17.83 6.16 -1.11
CA ASN A 103 -18.00 5.54 -2.43
C ASN A 103 -17.84 4.01 -2.41
N TYR A 104 -17.50 3.42 -1.27
CA TYR A 104 -17.22 1.98 -1.12
C TYR A 104 -18.18 1.31 -0.16
N THR A 105 -18.64 0.10 -0.49
CA THR A 105 -19.43 -0.76 0.40
C THR A 105 -18.51 -1.67 1.19
N LEU A 106 -17.95 -1.15 2.28
CA LEU A 106 -16.98 -1.85 3.12
C LEU A 106 -17.65 -2.78 4.12
N THR A 107 -17.00 -3.88 4.43
CA THR A 107 -17.47 -4.86 5.43
C THR A 107 -16.31 -5.27 6.35
N PRO A 108 -16.60 -5.82 7.56
CA PRO A 108 -15.55 -6.31 8.47
C PRO A 108 -14.66 -7.42 7.92
N GLN A 109 -15.04 -8.01 6.78
CA GLN A 109 -14.25 -9.04 6.09
C GLN A 109 -13.23 -8.45 5.12
N ASP A 110 -13.31 -7.14 4.83
CA ASP A 110 -12.31 -6.45 4.02
C ASP A 110 -11.10 -6.09 4.86
N THR A 111 -9.95 -5.98 4.20
CA THR A 111 -8.71 -5.46 4.79
C THR A 111 -8.33 -4.16 4.10
N LEU A 112 -7.80 -3.20 4.85
CA LEU A 112 -7.26 -1.96 4.28
C LEU A 112 -5.78 -1.83 4.59
N ILE A 113 -4.96 -1.61 3.57
CA ILE A 113 -3.54 -1.26 3.69
C ILE A 113 -3.37 0.23 3.36
N VAL A 114 -2.79 0.99 4.27
CA VAL A 114 -2.50 2.42 4.09
C VAL A 114 -1.00 2.65 4.05
N PHE A 115 -0.51 3.19 2.95
CA PHE A 115 0.87 3.63 2.79
C PHE A 115 0.98 5.13 3.03
N SER A 116 1.81 5.53 3.98
CA SER A 116 2.13 6.94 4.24
C SER A 116 3.47 7.02 4.94
N ASN A 117 4.53 7.43 4.25
CA ASN A 117 5.88 7.43 4.84
C ASN A 117 5.95 8.23 6.15
N SER A 118 5.36 9.42 6.18
CA SER A 118 5.31 10.21 7.42
C SER A 118 4.29 9.68 8.44
N GLY A 119 3.19 9.10 8.00
CA GLY A 119 2.12 8.58 8.85
C GLY A 119 1.44 9.62 9.75
N ILE A 120 1.52 10.94 9.41
CA ILE A 120 1.04 12.04 10.28
C ILE A 120 -0.05 12.90 9.64
N ASN A 121 -0.21 12.89 8.31
CA ASN A 121 -1.15 13.75 7.59
C ASN A 121 -2.61 13.28 7.79
N ALA A 122 -3.55 14.20 7.63
CA ALA A 122 -4.96 13.96 7.93
C ALA A 122 -5.54 12.78 7.14
N LEU A 123 -5.41 12.83 5.82
CA LEU A 123 -6.09 11.87 4.95
C LEU A 123 -5.70 10.40 5.21
N PRO A 124 -4.41 9.99 5.20
CA PRO A 124 -4.05 8.59 5.43
C PRO A 124 -4.41 8.11 6.85
N VAL A 125 -4.31 8.99 7.84
CA VAL A 125 -4.63 8.66 9.24
C VAL A 125 -6.14 8.51 9.41
N GLU A 126 -6.94 9.43 8.85
CA GLU A 126 -8.41 9.40 8.93
C GLU A 126 -9.00 8.22 8.12
N ILE A 127 -8.45 7.87 6.94
CA ILE A 127 -8.86 6.68 6.18
C ILE A 127 -8.65 5.40 7.02
N CYS A 128 -7.50 5.29 7.67
CA CYS A 128 -7.21 4.15 8.53
C CYS A 128 -8.18 4.07 9.73
N ASP A 129 -8.44 5.19 10.38
CA ASP A 129 -9.34 5.26 11.54
C ASP A 129 -10.78 4.93 11.16
N LEU A 130 -11.30 5.50 10.07
CA LEU A 130 -12.66 5.25 9.58
C LEU A 130 -12.87 3.78 9.19
N ALA A 131 -11.90 3.17 8.51
CA ALA A 131 -11.94 1.75 8.18
C ALA A 131 -11.96 0.88 9.47
N ARG A 132 -11.13 1.23 10.45
CA ARG A 132 -11.10 0.54 11.73
C ARG A 132 -12.42 0.69 12.51
N GLN A 133 -13.06 1.86 12.48
CA GLN A 133 -14.39 2.07 13.06
C GLN A 133 -15.46 1.18 12.42
N GLN A 134 -15.30 0.83 11.13
CA GLN A 134 -16.13 -0.14 10.42
C GLN A 134 -15.69 -1.60 10.63
N SER A 135 -14.77 -1.85 11.56
CA SER A 135 -14.25 -3.17 11.93
C SER A 135 -13.42 -3.87 10.86
N LEU A 136 -12.89 -3.14 9.87
CA LEU A 136 -11.91 -3.69 8.95
C LEU A 136 -10.58 -3.96 9.68
N THR A 137 -9.85 -4.99 9.24
CA THR A 137 -8.44 -5.11 9.62
C THR A 137 -7.64 -4.06 8.88
N THR A 138 -6.93 -3.20 9.61
CA THR A 138 -6.13 -2.11 9.04
C THR A 138 -4.64 -2.37 9.19
N ILE A 139 -3.89 -2.12 8.12
CA ILE A 139 -2.44 -2.26 8.05
C ILE A 139 -1.87 -0.90 7.68
N GLY A 140 -1.02 -0.35 8.52
CA GLY A 140 -0.32 0.91 8.27
C GLY A 140 1.15 0.65 7.90
N VAL A 141 1.59 1.19 6.78
CA VAL A 141 3.01 1.13 6.35
C VAL A 141 3.57 2.55 6.40
N SER A 142 4.50 2.80 7.31
CA SER A 142 5.11 4.13 7.50
C SER A 142 6.50 4.03 8.10
N SER A 143 7.28 5.10 8.05
CA SER A 143 8.54 5.19 8.77
C SER A 143 8.31 5.59 10.23
N THR A 144 8.67 4.75 11.15
CA THR A 144 8.64 5.05 12.58
C THR A 144 9.56 6.23 12.93
N ALA A 145 10.77 6.25 12.37
CA ALA A 145 11.72 7.32 12.59
C ALA A 145 11.16 8.68 12.13
N HIS A 146 10.63 8.74 10.92
CA HIS A 146 10.02 9.98 10.38
C HIS A 146 8.76 10.39 11.15
N SER A 147 7.89 9.43 11.50
CA SER A 147 6.66 9.68 12.25
C SER A 147 6.92 10.27 13.63
N LEU A 148 7.89 9.72 14.37
CA LEU A 148 8.21 10.14 15.74
C LEU A 148 8.92 11.49 15.79
N ALA A 149 9.71 11.83 14.77
CA ALA A 149 10.38 13.12 14.67
C ALA A 149 9.41 14.29 14.42
N ASN A 150 8.16 14.01 14.05
CA ASN A 150 7.19 15.01 13.65
C ASN A 150 5.89 14.93 14.46
N HIS A 151 5.20 16.08 14.61
CA HIS A 151 3.89 16.12 15.26
C HIS A 151 2.78 15.68 14.27
N PRO A 152 1.74 14.97 14.76
CA PRO A 152 0.55 14.67 13.96
C PRO A 152 -0.10 15.92 13.38
N LYS A 153 -0.48 15.85 12.11
CA LYS A 153 -1.13 16.95 11.36
C LYS A 153 -2.59 16.61 11.02
N ASN A 154 -3.30 16.03 11.97
CA ASN A 154 -4.67 15.58 11.82
C ASN A 154 -5.46 15.87 13.10
N LYS A 155 -6.80 15.84 13.01
CA LYS A 155 -7.71 16.13 14.14
C LYS A 155 -7.65 15.10 15.26
N LEU A 156 -7.20 13.88 14.96
CA LEU A 156 -7.12 12.80 15.95
C LEU A 156 -5.89 12.95 16.86
N GLY A 157 -4.93 13.79 16.48
CA GLY A 157 -3.67 13.94 17.21
C GLY A 157 -2.84 12.67 17.28
N LYS A 158 -3.06 11.73 16.34
CA LYS A 158 -2.44 10.41 16.29
C LYS A 158 -1.66 10.18 15.01
N ARG A 159 -0.77 9.22 15.06
CA ARG A 159 -0.01 8.73 13.91
C ARG A 159 -0.66 7.47 13.33
N LEU A 160 -0.39 7.16 12.06
CA LEU A 160 -0.87 5.94 11.42
C LEU A 160 -0.47 4.68 12.20
N MET A 161 0.78 4.64 12.70
CA MET A 161 1.30 3.54 13.50
C MET A 161 0.57 3.34 14.85
N GLU A 162 -0.12 4.36 15.36
CA GLU A 162 -0.88 4.31 16.62
C GLU A 162 -2.34 3.89 16.40
N ILE A 163 -2.82 3.92 15.15
CA ILE A 163 -4.20 3.62 14.78
C ILE A 163 -4.33 2.25 14.12
N ALA A 164 -3.44 1.90 13.21
CA ALA A 164 -3.50 0.65 12.47
C ALA A 164 -3.46 -0.58 13.41
N ASN A 165 -4.21 -1.63 13.07
CA ASN A 165 -4.16 -2.90 13.80
C ASN A 165 -2.80 -3.58 13.67
N ILE A 166 -2.17 -3.43 12.50
CA ILE A 166 -0.84 -3.94 12.19
C ILE A 166 -0.04 -2.77 11.65
N HIS A 167 1.11 -2.48 12.22
CA HIS A 167 2.05 -1.50 11.69
C HIS A 167 3.28 -2.22 11.13
N ILE A 168 3.73 -1.78 9.96
CA ILE A 168 4.97 -2.23 9.32
C ILE A 168 5.85 -1.01 9.13
N ASP A 169 7.03 -1.03 9.72
CA ASP A 169 8.01 0.04 9.59
C ASP A 169 8.77 -0.09 8.27
N THR A 170 8.93 1.01 7.54
CA THR A 170 9.77 1.04 6.33
C THR A 170 11.26 1.14 6.65
N HIS A 171 11.64 1.43 7.89
CA HIS A 171 13.01 1.66 8.36
C HIS A 171 13.78 2.73 7.58
N VAL A 172 13.10 3.58 6.83
CA VAL A 172 13.76 4.74 6.21
C VAL A 172 13.93 5.86 7.23
N PRO A 173 15.02 6.65 7.15
CA PRO A 173 15.29 7.71 8.11
C PRO A 173 14.28 8.88 7.99
N GLU A 174 14.32 9.77 8.99
CA GLU A 174 13.64 11.06 8.90
C GLU A 174 14.04 11.80 7.62
N GLY A 175 13.07 12.43 6.95
CA GLY A 175 13.29 13.16 5.70
C GLY A 175 13.35 12.29 4.45
N ASP A 176 13.31 10.95 4.59
CA ASP A 176 13.29 9.97 3.49
C ASP A 176 14.51 9.98 2.56
N ALA A 177 15.57 10.70 2.89
CA ALA A 177 16.78 10.77 2.08
C ALA A 177 17.88 9.87 2.65
N LEU A 178 18.29 8.85 1.88
CA LEU A 178 19.26 7.85 2.34
C LEU A 178 20.71 8.34 2.28
N VAL A 179 21.01 9.34 1.46
CA VAL A 179 22.38 9.82 1.23
C VAL A 179 22.48 11.30 1.61
N THR A 180 23.48 11.61 2.41
CA THR A 180 23.81 13.00 2.80
C THR A 180 25.21 13.34 2.28
N TYR A 181 25.31 14.45 1.57
CA TYR A 181 26.57 15.05 1.12
C TYR A 181 26.96 16.24 2.00
N PRO A 182 28.19 16.76 1.86
CA PRO A 182 28.58 18.01 2.51
C PRO A 182 27.58 19.16 2.25
N GLU A 183 27.57 20.15 3.12
CA GLU A 183 26.65 21.32 3.03
C GLU A 183 25.17 20.95 3.25
N ASP A 184 24.90 19.84 4.00
CA ASP A 184 23.57 19.38 4.38
C ASP A 184 22.67 19.03 3.16
N ILE A 185 23.29 18.52 2.10
CA ILE A 185 22.57 18.11 0.89
C ILE A 185 22.06 16.66 1.08
N HIS A 186 20.74 16.52 1.18
CA HIS A 186 20.05 15.24 1.33
C HIS A 186 19.41 14.78 0.02
N THR A 187 19.57 13.50 -0.36
CA THR A 187 19.03 12.93 -1.60
C THR A 187 18.79 11.43 -1.51
N GLY A 188 18.08 10.89 -2.50
CA GLY A 188 17.82 9.46 -2.62
C GLY A 188 16.70 8.97 -1.70
N GLY A 189 15.45 9.26 -2.07
CA GLY A 189 14.28 8.75 -1.35
C GLY A 189 14.22 7.24 -1.34
N GLY A 190 14.05 6.64 -0.14
CA GLY A 190 14.02 5.19 0.08
C GLY A 190 12.62 4.62 0.28
N SER A 191 11.67 5.45 0.72
CA SER A 191 10.34 5.00 1.18
C SER A 191 9.53 4.28 0.12
N THR A 192 9.56 4.74 -1.12
CA THR A 192 8.83 4.10 -2.21
C THR A 192 9.37 2.69 -2.48
N ILE A 193 10.68 2.52 -2.51
CA ILE A 193 11.34 1.21 -2.73
C ILE A 193 11.01 0.27 -1.56
N ALA A 194 11.16 0.75 -0.32
CA ALA A 194 10.80 -0.01 0.88
C ALA A 194 9.32 -0.43 0.86
N GLY A 195 8.41 0.50 0.52
CA GLY A 195 6.98 0.22 0.39
C GLY A 195 6.66 -0.82 -0.68
N MET A 196 7.34 -0.79 -1.83
CA MET A 196 7.19 -1.79 -2.90
C MET A 196 7.69 -3.18 -2.46
N ILE A 197 8.80 -3.25 -1.72
CA ILE A 197 9.31 -4.50 -1.17
C ILE A 197 8.31 -5.09 -0.18
N ILE A 198 7.82 -4.30 0.77
CA ILE A 198 6.82 -4.70 1.75
C ILE A 198 5.54 -5.17 1.04
N MET A 199 5.05 -4.43 0.04
CA MET A 199 3.83 -4.80 -0.69
C MET A 199 3.99 -6.15 -1.41
N ASN A 200 5.09 -6.33 -2.14
CA ASN A 200 5.35 -7.60 -2.83
C ASN A 200 5.54 -8.77 -1.83
N ALA A 201 6.19 -8.54 -0.68
CA ALA A 201 6.31 -9.54 0.37
C ALA A 201 4.93 -9.95 0.92
N ILE A 202 4.02 -8.99 1.16
CA ILE A 202 2.63 -9.26 1.56
C ILE A 202 1.91 -10.09 0.48
N VAL A 203 2.03 -9.73 -0.81
CA VAL A 203 1.38 -10.46 -1.91
C VAL A 203 1.89 -11.90 -1.98
N VAL A 204 3.21 -12.12 -1.96
CA VAL A 204 3.82 -13.44 -2.04
C VAL A 204 3.39 -14.32 -0.87
N GLU A 205 3.43 -13.78 0.33
CA GLU A 205 3.02 -14.51 1.54
C GLU A 205 1.51 -14.78 1.56
N THR A 206 0.69 -13.86 1.04
CA THR A 206 -0.76 -14.07 0.85
C THR A 206 -1.02 -15.25 -0.09
N VAL A 207 -0.34 -15.31 -1.22
CA VAL A 207 -0.46 -16.43 -2.19
C VAL A 207 -0.03 -17.76 -1.56
N ARG A 208 1.06 -17.77 -0.79
CA ARG A 208 1.49 -18.95 -0.05
C ARG A 208 0.39 -19.46 0.88
N LEU A 209 -0.20 -18.55 1.68
CA LEU A 209 -1.28 -18.91 2.63
C LEU A 209 -2.55 -19.38 1.93
N LEU A 210 -2.96 -18.77 0.82
CA LEU A 210 -4.11 -19.23 0.03
C LEU A 210 -3.87 -20.65 -0.55
N THR A 211 -2.65 -20.89 -1.03
CA THR A 211 -2.24 -22.20 -1.56
C THR A 211 -2.30 -23.28 -0.48
N GLU A 212 -1.74 -23.00 0.70
CA GLU A 212 -1.76 -23.95 1.83
C GLU A 212 -3.17 -24.27 2.33
N LYS A 213 -4.07 -23.27 2.26
CA LYS A 213 -5.49 -23.46 2.63
C LYS A 213 -6.33 -24.11 1.52
N GLY A 214 -5.79 -24.34 0.34
CA GLY A 214 -6.52 -24.86 -0.82
C GLY A 214 -7.62 -23.93 -1.32
N VAL A 215 -7.50 -22.62 -1.06
CA VAL A 215 -8.46 -21.60 -1.54
C VAL A 215 -8.17 -21.32 -3.01
N PRO A 216 -9.17 -21.38 -3.92
CA PRO A 216 -8.98 -20.97 -5.31
C PRO A 216 -8.64 -19.48 -5.44
N PHE A 217 -7.69 -19.17 -6.28
CA PHE A 217 -7.31 -17.79 -6.60
C PHE A 217 -6.80 -17.68 -8.05
N HIS A 218 -6.71 -16.45 -8.57
CA HIS A 218 -6.23 -16.18 -9.91
C HIS A 218 -4.99 -15.28 -9.85
N ILE A 219 -3.91 -15.73 -10.50
CA ILE A 219 -2.65 -14.99 -10.64
C ILE A 219 -2.60 -14.34 -12.01
N TYR A 220 -2.21 -13.08 -12.08
CA TYR A 220 -2.02 -12.35 -13.33
C TYR A 220 -0.87 -12.96 -14.13
N PRO A 221 -1.12 -13.48 -15.35
CA PRO A 221 -0.12 -14.21 -16.14
C PRO A 221 0.85 -13.25 -16.82
N SER A 222 2.02 -13.77 -17.22
CA SER A 222 2.92 -13.08 -18.14
C SER A 222 2.61 -13.48 -19.57
N HIS A 223 2.54 -12.48 -20.48
CA HIS A 223 2.39 -12.69 -21.92
C HIS A 223 3.74 -12.96 -22.62
N ASN A 224 4.85 -12.65 -21.95
CA ASN A 224 6.20 -12.72 -22.52
C ASN A 224 6.94 -13.97 -22.06
N VAL A 225 6.24 -15.11 -22.01
CA VAL A 225 6.82 -16.41 -21.68
C VAL A 225 6.66 -17.37 -22.86
N SER A 226 7.55 -18.36 -22.97
CA SER A 226 7.39 -19.46 -23.93
C SER A 226 6.15 -20.29 -23.54
N GLY A 227 5.23 -20.49 -24.50
CA GLY A 227 4.01 -21.29 -24.25
C GLY A 227 2.89 -20.94 -25.20
N ASN A 228 1.71 -21.49 -24.93
CA ASN A 228 0.53 -21.27 -25.73
C ASN A 228 -0.15 -19.94 -25.31
N ILE A 229 -0.04 -18.93 -26.15
CA ILE A 229 -0.63 -17.60 -25.89
C ILE A 229 -2.16 -17.69 -25.66
N ASN A 230 -2.87 -18.61 -26.32
CA ASN A 230 -4.32 -18.75 -26.15
C ASN A 230 -4.68 -19.23 -24.74
N GLU A 231 -3.83 -20.05 -24.10
CA GLU A 231 -4.02 -20.44 -22.70
C GLU A 231 -3.82 -19.25 -21.74
N VAL A 232 -2.85 -18.39 -22.03
CA VAL A 232 -2.59 -17.17 -21.27
C VAL A 232 -3.80 -16.23 -21.36
N LEU A 233 -4.30 -15.97 -22.57
CA LEU A 233 -5.47 -15.11 -22.78
C LEU A 233 -6.74 -15.66 -22.10
N CYS A 234 -6.95 -16.98 -22.15
CA CYS A 234 -8.08 -17.60 -21.47
C CYS A 234 -8.01 -17.45 -19.94
N LYS A 235 -6.82 -17.62 -19.36
CA LYS A 235 -6.59 -17.39 -17.92
C LYS A 235 -6.80 -15.92 -17.54
N GLU A 236 -6.37 -15.00 -18.38
CA GLU A 236 -6.54 -13.57 -18.18
C GLU A 236 -8.03 -13.16 -18.21
N GLU A 237 -8.81 -13.67 -19.17
CA GLU A 237 -10.25 -13.41 -19.22
C GLU A 237 -10.95 -13.88 -17.93
N THR A 238 -10.61 -15.08 -17.45
CA THR A 238 -11.14 -15.61 -16.20
C THR A 238 -10.76 -14.73 -15.01
N LEU A 239 -9.54 -14.23 -14.99
CA LEU A 239 -9.03 -13.34 -13.96
C LEU A 239 -9.78 -12.00 -13.94
N PHE A 240 -9.97 -11.38 -15.11
CA PHE A 240 -10.69 -10.11 -15.20
C PHE A 240 -12.16 -10.25 -14.85
N GLU A 241 -12.79 -11.37 -15.17
CA GLU A 241 -14.16 -11.62 -14.75
C GLU A 241 -14.25 -11.77 -13.21
N ALA A 242 -13.32 -12.48 -12.60
CA ALA A 242 -13.24 -12.58 -11.13
C ALA A 242 -13.01 -11.19 -10.48
N HIS A 243 -12.15 -10.37 -11.07
CA HIS A 243 -11.91 -9.00 -10.61
C HIS A 243 -13.16 -8.11 -10.73
N LYS A 244 -13.89 -8.16 -11.85
CA LYS A 244 -15.17 -7.46 -12.03
C LYS A 244 -16.17 -7.84 -10.95
N GLN A 245 -16.32 -9.14 -10.67
CA GLN A 245 -17.22 -9.62 -9.62
C GLN A 245 -16.82 -9.11 -8.23
N LEU A 246 -15.53 -8.95 -7.97
CA LEU A 246 -15.03 -8.36 -6.72
C LEU A 246 -15.39 -6.87 -6.64
N ILE A 247 -15.10 -6.09 -7.68
CA ILE A 247 -15.37 -4.64 -7.73
C ILE A 247 -16.86 -4.32 -7.55
N THR A 248 -17.77 -5.17 -8.07
CA THR A 248 -19.22 -4.94 -7.89
C THR A 248 -19.70 -5.08 -6.44
N LYS A 249 -18.86 -5.61 -5.53
CA LYS A 249 -19.18 -5.73 -4.10
C LYS A 249 -18.69 -4.54 -3.27
N LEU A 250 -17.88 -3.68 -3.88
CA LEU A 250 -17.30 -2.50 -3.26
C LEU A 250 -18.11 -1.25 -3.57
#